data_50fe82f577107d3046c64f589703cc1f
#
_entry.id   50fe82f577107d3046c64f589703cc1f
#
_cell.length_a   1.000
_cell.length_b   1.000
_cell.length_c   1.000
_cell.angle_alpha   90.00
_cell.angle_beta   90.00
_cell.angle_gamma   90.00
#
_symmetry.space_group_name_H-M   'P 1'
#
loop_
_entity.id
_entity.type
_entity.pdbx_description
1 polymer ?
#
loop_
_entity_poly.entity_id
_entity_poly.type
_entity_poly.pdbx_seq_one_letter_code
_entity_poly.pdbx_strand_id
1 'polypeptide(L)'
;MARRFLTRHLIHGAIAILIALAALLLIRIHSALGASRDDRSLAEGRHLAEAWCTACHAIDAKAAATANAAPGFAAIANQPSTTELSLKVFLRSNHPNMPNLVLKPDQADNLVAYILSLKQN
;
A
#
# COMPACT_ATOMS: atom_id res chain seq x y z
N MET A 1 -40.26 -15.01 41.42
CA MET A 1 -39.00 -14.26 41.31
C MET A 1 -38.00 -14.87 40.30
N ALA A 2 -37.88 -16.17 40.19
CA ALA A 2 -36.93 -16.85 39.28
C ALA A 2 -37.09 -16.52 37.77
N ARG A 3 -38.32 -16.37 37.25
CA ARG A 3 -38.59 -16.07 35.83
C ARG A 3 -38.02 -14.71 35.39
N ARG A 4 -38.07 -13.69 36.24
CA ARG A 4 -37.53 -12.35 35.92
C ARG A 4 -36.00 -12.33 35.90
N PHE A 5 -35.36 -13.15 36.69
CA PHE A 5 -33.88 -13.30 36.68
C PHE A 5 -33.41 -13.98 35.40
N LEU A 6 -34.06 -15.06 34.99
CA LEU A 6 -33.71 -15.81 33.78
C LEU A 6 -33.85 -14.96 32.50
N THR A 7 -34.97 -14.24 32.37
CA THR A 7 -35.20 -13.33 31.22
C THR A 7 -34.15 -12.20 31.16
N ARG A 8 -33.75 -11.67 32.29
CA ARG A 8 -32.71 -10.61 32.33
C ARG A 8 -31.35 -11.12 31.84
N HIS A 9 -30.96 -12.32 32.24
CA HIS A 9 -29.69 -12.91 31.75
C HIS A 9 -29.75 -13.26 30.26
N LEU A 10 -30.89 -13.75 29.76
CA LEU A 10 -31.05 -14.03 28.33
C LEU A 10 -31.00 -12.76 27.49
N ILE A 11 -31.57 -11.65 27.93
CA ILE A 11 -31.53 -10.37 27.25
C ILE A 11 -30.07 -9.83 27.20
N HIS A 12 -29.37 -9.87 28.33
CA HIS A 12 -27.95 -9.41 28.33
C HIS A 12 -27.07 -10.30 27.45
N GLY A 13 -27.28 -11.62 27.45
CA GLY A 13 -26.59 -12.54 26.56
C GLY A 13 -26.85 -12.25 25.09
N ALA A 14 -28.09 -12.00 24.71
CA ALA A 14 -28.49 -11.65 23.36
C ALA A 14 -27.84 -10.31 22.91
N ILE A 15 -27.86 -9.31 23.78
CA ILE A 15 -27.23 -8.01 23.52
C ILE A 15 -25.72 -8.17 23.33
N ALA A 16 -25.04 -8.94 24.17
CA ALA A 16 -23.62 -9.19 24.06
C ALA A 16 -23.25 -9.88 22.73
N ILE A 17 -24.05 -10.86 22.31
CA ILE A 17 -23.87 -11.55 21.02
C ILE A 17 -24.05 -10.57 19.85
N LEU A 18 -25.08 -9.74 19.88
CA LEU A 18 -25.32 -8.73 18.84
C LEU A 18 -24.17 -7.72 18.72
N ILE A 19 -23.64 -7.25 19.85
CA ILE A 19 -22.49 -6.35 19.86
C ILE A 19 -21.26 -7.04 19.27
N ALA A 20 -21.00 -8.30 19.65
CA ALA A 20 -19.87 -9.06 19.11
C ALA A 20 -19.99 -9.27 17.60
N LEU A 21 -21.18 -9.60 17.09
CA LEU A 21 -21.43 -9.75 15.66
C LEU A 21 -21.26 -8.44 14.91
N ALA A 22 -21.75 -7.32 15.45
CA ALA A 22 -21.57 -6.00 14.86
C ALA A 22 -20.09 -5.60 14.81
N ALA A 23 -19.33 -5.84 15.88
CA ALA A 23 -17.88 -5.59 15.90
C ALA A 23 -17.13 -6.42 14.87
N LEU A 24 -17.44 -7.71 14.74
CA LEU A 24 -16.85 -8.58 13.72
C LEU A 24 -17.16 -8.10 12.30
N LEU A 25 -18.40 -7.67 12.05
CA LEU A 25 -18.80 -7.13 10.75
C LEU A 25 -18.02 -5.85 10.42
N LEU A 26 -17.88 -4.93 11.37
CA LEU A 26 -17.12 -3.70 11.19
C LEU A 26 -15.63 -3.98 10.89
N ILE A 27 -15.03 -4.95 11.59
CA ILE A 27 -13.64 -5.36 11.31
C ILE A 27 -13.52 -5.92 9.89
N ARG A 28 -14.46 -6.75 9.44
CA ARG A 28 -14.46 -7.31 8.08
C ARG A 28 -14.59 -6.24 7.01
N ILE A 29 -15.51 -5.29 7.19
CA ILE A 29 -15.69 -4.18 6.26
C ILE A 29 -14.42 -3.32 6.21
N HIS A 30 -13.83 -3.00 7.35
CA HIS A 30 -12.62 -2.18 7.41
C HIS A 30 -11.42 -2.85 6.69
N SER A 31 -11.24 -4.15 6.91
CA SER A 31 -10.17 -4.92 6.24
C SER A 31 -10.38 -5.00 4.73
N ALA A 32 -11.61 -5.20 4.26
CA ALA A 32 -11.92 -5.26 2.84
C ALA A 32 -11.67 -3.90 2.14
N LEU A 33 -12.04 -2.79 2.77
CA LEU A 33 -11.79 -1.44 2.24
C LEU A 33 -10.30 -1.09 2.23
N GLY A 34 -9.52 -1.55 3.22
CA GLY A 34 -8.07 -1.39 3.25
C GLY A 34 -7.40 -2.12 2.09
N ALA A 35 -7.67 -3.41 1.91
CA ALA A 35 -7.11 -4.23 0.84
C ALA A 35 -7.40 -3.63 -0.56
N SER A 36 -8.65 -3.20 -0.80
CA SER A 36 -9.02 -2.60 -2.10
C SER A 36 -8.32 -1.26 -2.38
N ARG A 37 -7.96 -0.51 -1.34
CA ARG A 37 -7.20 0.74 -1.47
C ARG A 37 -5.75 0.46 -1.82
N ASP A 38 -5.15 -0.53 -1.16
CA ASP A 38 -3.77 -0.94 -1.42
C ASP A 38 -3.60 -1.46 -2.84
N ASP A 39 -4.50 -2.34 -3.31
CA ASP A 39 -4.48 -2.85 -4.69
C ASP A 39 -4.59 -1.73 -5.73
N ARG A 40 -5.46 -0.75 -5.48
CA ARG A 40 -5.60 0.42 -6.37
C ARG A 40 -4.34 1.27 -6.36
N SER A 41 -3.76 1.54 -5.20
CA SER A 41 -2.52 2.29 -5.08
C SER A 41 -1.37 1.64 -5.84
N LEU A 42 -1.23 0.33 -5.77
CA LEU A 42 -0.23 -0.43 -6.52
C LEU A 42 -0.48 -0.35 -8.04
N ALA A 43 -1.72 -0.50 -8.49
CA ALA A 43 -2.07 -0.43 -9.90
C ALA A 43 -1.80 0.98 -10.48
N GLU A 44 -2.19 2.03 -9.78
CA GLU A 44 -1.93 3.42 -10.17
C GLU A 44 -0.44 3.75 -10.16
N GLY A 45 0.30 3.28 -9.16
CA GLY A 45 1.75 3.44 -9.08
C GLY A 45 2.48 2.76 -10.24
N ARG A 46 2.06 1.54 -10.59
CA ARG A 46 2.56 0.82 -11.76
C ARG A 46 2.29 1.56 -13.06
N HIS A 47 1.05 1.99 -13.27
CA HIS A 47 0.65 2.73 -14.47
C HIS A 47 1.47 4.03 -14.63
N LEU A 48 1.71 4.73 -13.53
CA LEU A 48 2.55 5.92 -13.53
C LEU A 48 4.00 5.60 -13.90
N ALA A 49 4.55 4.52 -13.36
CA ALA A 49 5.89 4.04 -13.68
C ALA A 49 6.02 3.66 -15.16
N GLU A 50 5.03 2.97 -15.72
CA GLU A 50 4.96 2.61 -17.15
C GLU A 50 4.99 3.85 -18.04
N ALA A 51 4.26 4.89 -17.65
CA ALA A 51 4.14 6.11 -18.46
C ALA A 51 5.40 6.99 -18.41
N TRP A 52 6.10 7.07 -17.27
CA TRP A 52 7.11 8.11 -17.06
C TRP A 52 8.51 7.60 -16.73
N CYS A 53 8.65 6.33 -16.31
CA CYS A 53 9.92 5.84 -15.77
C CYS A 53 10.62 4.81 -16.66
N THR A 54 9.89 4.15 -17.56
CA THR A 54 10.40 3.05 -18.40
C THR A 54 11.50 3.45 -19.36
N ALA A 55 11.59 4.73 -19.72
CA ALA A 55 12.66 5.22 -20.57
C ALA A 55 14.06 5.01 -19.97
N CYS A 56 14.16 4.97 -18.63
CA CYS A 56 15.45 4.89 -17.92
C CYS A 56 15.51 3.74 -16.91
N HIS A 57 14.37 3.32 -16.34
CA HIS A 57 14.30 2.32 -15.28
C HIS A 57 13.66 1.02 -15.77
N ALA A 58 14.21 -0.11 -15.38
CA ALA A 58 13.49 -1.37 -15.37
C ALA A 58 12.45 -1.34 -14.23
N ILE A 59 11.18 -1.29 -14.56
CA ILE A 59 10.11 -1.11 -13.56
C ILE A 59 9.61 -2.42 -12.97
N ASP A 60 9.79 -3.54 -13.65
CA ASP A 60 9.34 -4.87 -13.20
C ASP A 60 10.44 -5.62 -12.46
N ALA A 61 10.05 -6.54 -11.57
CA ALA A 61 10.98 -7.37 -10.80
C ALA A 61 11.90 -8.25 -11.66
N LYS A 62 11.45 -8.62 -12.86
CA LYS A 62 12.16 -9.51 -13.80
C LYS A 62 12.79 -8.80 -14.99
N ALA A 63 12.60 -7.49 -15.13
CA ALA A 63 13.17 -6.75 -16.23
C ALA A 63 14.69 -6.60 -16.04
N ALA A 64 15.47 -7.04 -17.04
CA ALA A 64 16.89 -6.84 -17.04
C ALA A 64 17.21 -5.34 -17.12
N ALA A 65 18.14 -4.86 -16.28
CA ALA A 65 18.66 -3.51 -16.41
C ALA A 65 19.29 -3.36 -17.78
N THR A 66 18.92 -2.34 -18.53
CA THR A 66 19.59 -1.99 -19.78
C THR A 66 20.97 -1.41 -19.47
N ALA A 67 22.00 -1.71 -20.26
CA ALA A 67 23.41 -1.49 -19.96
C ALA A 67 23.84 -0.04 -19.64
N ASN A 68 22.99 0.95 -19.90
CA ASN A 68 23.23 2.38 -19.61
C ASN A 68 22.08 3.02 -18.82
N ALA A 69 21.25 2.22 -18.17
CA ALA A 69 20.04 2.67 -17.53
C ALA A 69 20.25 2.95 -16.02
N ALA A 70 19.36 3.77 -15.49
CA ALA A 70 19.21 3.96 -14.06
C ALA A 70 18.90 2.63 -13.33
N PRO A 71 19.16 2.52 -12.04
CA PRO A 71 18.86 1.31 -11.26
C PRO A 71 17.40 0.88 -11.42
N GLY A 72 17.15 -0.42 -11.63
CA GLY A 72 15.79 -0.95 -11.71
C GLY A 72 15.04 -0.81 -10.37
N PHE A 73 13.74 -0.71 -10.43
CA PHE A 73 12.90 -0.52 -9.23
C PHE A 73 13.05 -1.65 -8.22
N ALA A 74 13.20 -2.89 -8.68
CA ALA A 74 13.47 -4.01 -7.78
C ALA A 74 14.82 -3.85 -7.04
N ALA A 75 15.87 -3.37 -7.72
CA ALA A 75 17.15 -3.10 -7.09
C ALA A 75 17.04 -1.95 -6.08
N ILE A 76 16.30 -0.89 -6.40
CA ILE A 76 16.02 0.22 -5.49
C ILE A 76 15.26 -0.28 -4.27
N ALA A 77 14.19 -1.05 -4.46
CA ALA A 77 13.36 -1.57 -3.38
C ALA A 77 14.15 -2.42 -2.37
N ASN A 78 15.15 -3.16 -2.85
CA ASN A 78 15.94 -4.09 -2.03
C ASN A 78 17.17 -3.46 -1.37
N GLN A 79 17.45 -2.16 -1.58
CA GLN A 79 18.52 -1.48 -0.86
C GLN A 79 18.17 -1.35 0.64
N PRO A 80 19.12 -1.59 1.56
CA PRO A 80 18.87 -1.52 3.01
C PRO A 80 18.35 -0.17 3.49
N SER A 81 18.75 0.92 2.81
CA SER A 81 18.32 2.30 3.11
C SER A 81 16.97 2.68 2.51
N THR A 82 16.38 1.84 1.66
CA THR A 82 15.12 2.15 1.01
C THR A 82 13.95 1.97 1.96
N THR A 83 13.31 3.08 2.25
CA THR A 83 12.09 3.18 3.05
C THR A 83 11.05 4.00 2.29
N GLU A 84 9.80 3.94 2.72
CA GLU A 84 8.73 4.79 2.18
C GLU A 84 9.11 6.27 2.24
N LEU A 85 9.61 6.72 3.39
CA LEU A 85 10.00 8.11 3.59
C LEU A 85 11.19 8.50 2.70
N SER A 86 12.22 7.67 2.60
CA SER A 86 13.39 7.97 1.78
C SER A 86 13.03 8.09 0.29
N LEU A 87 12.14 7.22 -0.20
CA LEU A 87 11.64 7.30 -1.58
C LEU A 87 10.81 8.57 -1.82
N LYS A 88 9.91 8.92 -0.90
CA LYS A 88 9.11 10.16 -0.98
C LYS A 88 9.99 11.40 -1.02
N VAL A 89 11.03 11.46 -0.19
CA VAL A 89 12.01 12.56 -0.20
C VAL A 89 12.78 12.58 -1.51
N PHE A 90 13.26 11.42 -1.95
CA PHE A 90 14.05 11.30 -3.17
C PHE A 90 13.26 11.75 -4.41
N LEU A 91 12.03 11.31 -4.57
CA LEU A 91 11.15 11.68 -5.70
C LEU A 91 10.77 13.16 -5.73
N ARG A 92 10.86 13.86 -4.59
CA ARG A 92 10.60 15.30 -4.46
C ARG A 92 11.87 16.14 -4.50
N SER A 93 13.04 15.50 -4.48
CA SER A 93 14.33 16.18 -4.51
C SER A 93 14.89 16.16 -5.92
N ASN A 94 15.53 17.25 -6.30
CA ASN A 94 16.27 17.27 -7.54
C ASN A 94 17.54 16.41 -7.40
N HIS A 95 17.70 15.40 -8.23
CA HIS A 95 18.87 14.52 -8.21
C HIS A 95 19.47 14.36 -9.62
N PRO A 96 20.81 14.21 -9.71
CA PRO A 96 21.51 14.16 -10.98
C PRO A 96 20.98 13.04 -11.89
N ASN A 97 20.91 13.32 -13.17
CA ASN A 97 20.57 12.36 -14.23
C ASN A 97 19.12 11.86 -14.26
N MET A 98 18.24 12.38 -13.43
CA MET A 98 16.80 12.11 -13.51
C MET A 98 16.04 13.39 -13.85
N PRO A 99 15.07 13.38 -14.78
CA PRO A 99 14.23 14.53 -15.03
C PRO A 99 13.52 15.00 -13.76
N ASN A 100 13.40 16.32 -13.59
CA ASN A 100 12.65 16.88 -12.47
C ASN A 100 11.15 16.66 -12.70
N LEU A 101 10.61 15.56 -12.22
CA LEU A 101 9.20 15.21 -12.32
C LEU A 101 8.41 15.88 -11.19
N VAL A 102 7.42 16.68 -11.57
CA VAL A 102 6.50 17.26 -10.59
C VAL A 102 5.36 16.28 -10.33
N LEU A 103 5.53 15.43 -9.32
CA LEU A 103 4.52 14.48 -8.88
C LEU A 103 3.57 15.13 -7.87
N LYS A 104 2.26 14.90 -8.03
CA LYS A 104 1.29 15.20 -6.98
C LYS A 104 1.55 14.28 -5.77
N PRO A 105 1.12 14.67 -4.55
CA PRO A 105 1.34 13.85 -3.36
C PRO A 105 0.83 12.42 -3.48
N ASP A 106 -0.38 12.24 -3.99
CA ASP A 106 -1.02 10.94 -4.23
C ASP A 106 -0.28 10.10 -5.28
N GLN A 107 0.22 10.73 -6.33
CA GLN A 107 1.04 10.07 -7.35
C GLN A 107 2.37 9.57 -6.77
N ALA A 108 3.02 10.38 -5.95
CA ALA A 108 4.25 9.97 -5.27
C ALA A 108 4.00 8.81 -4.30
N ASP A 109 2.88 8.86 -3.54
CA ASP A 109 2.49 7.79 -2.62
C ASP A 109 2.23 6.47 -3.35
N ASN A 110 1.47 6.50 -4.45
CA ASN A 110 1.19 5.33 -5.28
C ASN A 110 2.46 4.75 -5.91
N LEU A 111 3.34 5.60 -6.46
CA LEU A 111 4.60 5.17 -7.05
C LEU A 111 5.51 4.50 -6.00
N VAL A 112 5.61 5.09 -4.82
CA VAL A 112 6.39 4.53 -3.71
C VAL A 112 5.82 3.19 -3.26
N ALA A 113 4.50 3.06 -3.13
CA ALA A 113 3.84 1.79 -2.82
C ALA A 113 4.19 0.72 -3.87
N TYR A 114 4.13 1.07 -5.16
CA TYR A 114 4.51 0.16 -6.23
C TYR A 114 5.98 -0.26 -6.14
N ILE A 115 6.92 0.68 -5.99
CA ILE A 115 8.36 0.36 -5.87
C ILE A 115 8.58 -0.60 -4.70
N LEU A 116 8.02 -0.31 -3.51
CA LEU A 116 8.19 -1.14 -2.33
C LEU A 116 7.55 -2.53 -2.45
N SER A 117 6.52 -2.69 -3.27
CA SER A 117 5.91 -3.99 -3.56
C SER A 117 6.85 -4.95 -4.29
N LEU A 118 7.91 -4.44 -4.92
CA LEU A 118 8.94 -5.23 -5.61
C LEU A 118 10.04 -5.73 -4.67
N LYS A 119 9.96 -5.41 -3.38
CA LYS A 119 10.92 -5.88 -2.39
C LYS A 119 10.81 -7.40 -2.22
N GLN A 120 11.95 -8.07 -2.30
CA GLN A 120 12.05 -9.51 -2.05
C GLN A 120 12.31 -9.72 -0.54
N ASN A 121 11.51 -10.58 0.08
CA ASN A 121 11.69 -11.01 1.48
C ASN A 121 12.71 -12.14 1.57
#